data_6b7a8f575413c01be6e8bc7526176d24
#
_entry.id   6b7a8f575413c01be6e8bc7526176d24
#
_cell.length_a   1.000
_cell.length_b   1.000
_cell.length_c   1.000
_cell.angle_alpha   90.00
_cell.angle_beta   90.00
_cell.angle_gamma   90.00
#
_symmetry.space_group_name_H-M   'P 1'
#
loop_
_entity.id
_entity.type
_entity.pdbx_description
1 polymer ?
#
loop_
_entity_poly.entity_id
_entity_poly.type
_entity_poly.pdbx_seq_one_letter_code
_entity_poly.pdbx_strand_id
1 'polypeptide(L)'
;FDSPIGVLEICGDESGVCELNFVREFICTEVTDANLKLCLSELESYFKGELKIFKTRLNIGGTAFQRCIYENLQKIAYGQRVTYARLAAMTGRPKAFRAAGSANAKNRIPVIVPCHRVVASNGLGGYSGGKGLATKIWLLEHEAKYKD
;
A
#
# COMPACT_ATOMS: atom_id res chain seq x y z
N PHE A 1 1.43 14.25 -5.82
CA PHE A 1 0.76 13.51 -6.92
C PHE A 1 -0.76 13.54 -6.71
N ASP A 2 -1.46 14.06 -7.69
CA ASP A 2 -2.93 14.12 -7.65
C ASP A 2 -3.50 12.82 -8.23
N SER A 3 -4.27 12.10 -7.42
CA SER A 3 -4.79 10.78 -7.76
C SER A 3 -6.31 10.71 -7.61
N PRO A 4 -6.95 9.66 -8.15
CA PRO A 4 -8.38 9.43 -7.93
C PRO A 4 -8.79 9.25 -6.46
N ILE A 5 -7.86 8.89 -5.60
CA ILE A 5 -8.11 8.71 -4.16
C ILE A 5 -7.65 9.90 -3.31
N GLY A 6 -7.27 11.00 -3.94
CA GLY A 6 -6.81 12.21 -3.28
C GLY A 6 -5.37 12.57 -3.62
N VAL A 7 -4.88 13.64 -3.00
CA VAL A 7 -3.52 14.10 -3.22
C VAL A 7 -2.56 13.28 -2.36
N LEU A 8 -1.55 12.72 -3.00
CA LEU A 8 -0.54 11.86 -2.36
C LEU A 8 0.79 12.58 -2.28
N GLU A 9 1.39 12.54 -1.10
CA GLU A 9 2.74 13.04 -0.86
C GLU A 9 3.68 11.85 -0.72
N ILE A 10 4.72 11.81 -1.55
CA ILE A 10 5.68 10.71 -1.54
C ILE A 10 6.98 11.24 -0.92
N CYS A 11 7.43 10.58 0.13
CA CYS A 11 8.67 10.93 0.83
C CYS A 11 9.68 9.81 0.69
N GLY A 12 10.92 10.18 0.44
CA GLY A 12 12.01 9.23 0.33
C GLY A 12 13.33 9.92 0.05
N ASP A 13 14.38 9.13 0.07
CA ASP A 13 15.74 9.55 -0.23
C ASP A 13 16.45 8.47 -1.08
N GLU A 14 17.76 8.51 -1.13
CA GLU A 14 18.58 7.53 -1.86
C GLU A 14 18.39 6.09 -1.38
N SER A 15 17.94 5.90 -0.13
CA SER A 15 17.64 4.57 0.43
C SER A 15 16.33 3.98 -0.07
N GLY A 16 15.45 4.82 -0.58
CA GLY A 16 14.16 4.41 -1.12
C GLY A 16 13.01 5.25 -0.59
N VAL A 17 11.81 4.94 -1.06
CA VAL A 17 10.57 5.57 -0.59
C VAL A 17 10.24 5.02 0.80
N CYS A 18 9.99 5.91 1.75
CA CYS A 18 9.70 5.54 3.15
C CYS A 18 8.30 5.93 3.60
N GLU A 19 7.62 6.83 2.89
CA GLU A 19 6.27 7.24 3.24
C GLU A 19 5.46 7.62 1.99
N LEU A 20 4.18 7.33 2.05
CA LEU A 20 3.17 7.83 1.13
C LEU A 20 2.02 8.35 2.00
N ASN A 21 1.79 9.66 1.98
CA ASN A 21 0.81 10.31 2.83
C ASN A 21 -0.35 10.86 2.01
N PHE A 22 -1.55 10.80 2.57
CA PHE A 22 -2.72 11.50 2.01
C PHE A 22 -2.70 12.92 2.56
N VAL A 23 -2.62 13.91 1.68
CA VAL A 23 -2.53 15.33 2.05
C VAL A 23 -3.67 16.12 1.42
N ARG A 24 -3.92 17.34 1.91
CA ARG A 24 -5.04 18.15 1.44
C ARG A 24 -4.69 19.02 0.25
N GLU A 25 -3.45 19.46 0.17
CA GLU A 25 -3.01 20.42 -0.82
C GLU A 25 -1.97 19.85 -1.75
N PHE A 26 -2.13 20.11 -3.03
CA PHE A 26 -1.12 19.79 -4.03
C PHE A 26 -0.05 20.87 -4.01
N ILE A 27 1.19 20.50 -3.68
CA ILE A 27 2.36 21.37 -3.75
C ILE A 27 3.31 20.76 -4.77
N CYS A 28 3.54 21.48 -5.87
CA CYS A 28 4.47 21.04 -6.89
C CYS A 28 5.90 21.36 -6.43
N THR A 29 6.70 20.32 -6.27
CA THR A 29 8.13 20.45 -5.97
C THR A 29 8.94 19.81 -7.07
N GLU A 30 10.15 20.32 -7.28
CA GLU A 30 11.06 19.72 -8.23
C GLU A 30 11.56 18.38 -7.68
N VAL A 31 11.44 17.32 -8.49
CA VAL A 31 11.90 15.99 -8.14
C VAL A 31 13.16 15.66 -8.93
N THR A 32 14.27 15.49 -8.21
CA THR A 32 15.57 15.18 -8.82
C THR A 32 15.99 13.72 -8.62
N ASP A 33 15.51 13.08 -7.55
CA ASP A 33 15.84 11.68 -7.27
C ASP A 33 15.18 10.74 -8.28
N ALA A 34 16.00 9.89 -8.91
CA ALA A 34 15.53 8.95 -9.93
C ALA A 34 14.49 7.95 -9.41
N ASN A 35 14.64 7.48 -8.18
CA ASN A 35 13.70 6.53 -7.59
C ASN A 35 12.35 7.19 -7.30
N LEU A 36 12.34 8.46 -6.85
CA LEU A 36 11.09 9.21 -6.67
C LEU A 36 10.39 9.47 -8.00
N LYS A 37 11.15 9.79 -9.05
CA LYS A 37 10.60 9.93 -10.41
C LYS A 37 9.95 8.62 -10.88
N LEU A 38 10.62 7.51 -10.64
CA LEU A 38 10.07 6.19 -10.96
C LEU A 38 8.78 5.93 -10.18
N CYS A 39 8.76 6.26 -8.89
CA CYS A 39 7.59 6.10 -8.04
C CYS A 39 6.39 6.87 -8.59
N LEU A 40 6.58 8.14 -8.94
CA LEU A 40 5.51 8.98 -9.50
C LEU A 40 5.00 8.41 -10.82
N SER A 41 5.89 7.96 -11.70
CA SER A 41 5.54 7.33 -12.96
C SER A 41 4.75 6.04 -12.75
N GLU A 42 5.18 5.23 -11.81
CA GLU A 42 4.50 3.96 -11.48
C GLU A 42 3.12 4.20 -10.86
N LEU A 43 2.98 5.19 -9.99
CA LEU A 43 1.68 5.56 -9.43
C LEU A 43 0.71 6.02 -10.53
N GLU A 44 1.19 6.84 -11.46
CA GLU A 44 0.38 7.26 -12.59
C GLU A 44 -0.11 6.05 -13.40
N SER A 45 0.77 5.13 -13.73
CA SER A 45 0.43 3.90 -14.46
C SER A 45 -0.51 3.00 -13.66
N TYR A 46 -0.30 2.89 -12.35
CA TYR A 46 -1.18 2.11 -11.48
C TYR A 46 -2.62 2.64 -11.51
N PHE A 47 -2.80 3.95 -11.35
CA PHE A 47 -4.14 4.54 -11.35
C PHE A 47 -4.81 4.52 -12.72
N LYS A 48 -4.05 4.39 -13.80
CA LYS A 48 -4.58 4.16 -15.15
C LYS A 48 -4.95 2.69 -15.42
N GLY A 49 -4.64 1.79 -14.50
CA GLY A 49 -4.87 0.35 -14.66
C GLY A 49 -3.81 -0.34 -15.51
N GLU A 50 -2.67 0.29 -15.74
CA GLU A 50 -1.62 -0.21 -16.62
C GLU A 50 -0.47 -0.91 -15.88
N LEU A 51 -0.33 -0.68 -14.56
CA LEU A 51 0.74 -1.23 -13.74
C LEU A 51 0.18 -2.10 -12.64
N LYS A 52 0.73 -3.30 -12.49
CA LYS A 52 0.34 -4.25 -11.43
C LYS A 52 1.42 -4.47 -10.38
N ILE A 53 2.67 -4.26 -10.73
CA ILE A 53 3.83 -4.50 -9.84
C ILE A 53 4.69 -3.25 -9.81
N PHE A 54 4.92 -2.72 -8.60
CA PHE A 54 5.82 -1.59 -8.39
C PHE A 54 7.28 -2.07 -8.34
N LYS A 55 8.15 -1.37 -9.02
CA LYS A 55 9.60 -1.60 -9.01
C LYS A 55 10.34 -0.54 -8.20
N THR A 56 9.65 0.49 -7.75
CA THR A 56 10.20 1.54 -6.88
C THR A 56 10.91 0.90 -5.70
N ARG A 57 12.13 1.33 -5.42
CA ARG A 57 12.86 0.89 -4.24
C ARG A 57 12.22 1.49 -3.00
N LEU A 58 11.97 0.64 -2.00
CA LEU A 58 11.33 1.01 -0.75
C LEU A 58 12.35 0.94 0.39
N ASN A 59 12.21 1.86 1.34
CA ASN A 59 12.90 1.83 2.62
C ASN A 59 11.86 1.66 3.72
N ILE A 60 11.54 0.41 4.01
CA ILE A 60 10.48 0.05 4.95
C ILE A 60 11.04 0.05 6.37
N GLY A 61 10.50 0.92 7.22
CA GLY A 61 10.84 0.97 8.64
C GLY A 61 9.95 0.09 9.49
N GLY A 62 10.08 0.27 10.81
CA GLY A 62 9.28 -0.41 11.82
C GLY A 62 10.02 -1.55 12.52
N THR A 63 9.30 -2.27 13.37
CA THR A 63 9.82 -3.44 14.10
C THR A 63 10.09 -4.60 13.15
N ALA A 64 10.82 -5.61 13.63
CA ALA A 64 11.07 -6.82 12.84
C ALA A 64 9.76 -7.50 12.41
N PHE A 65 8.77 -7.55 13.33
CA PHE A 65 7.47 -8.13 13.02
C PHE A 65 6.71 -7.29 11.98
N GLN A 66 6.70 -5.96 12.12
CA GLN A 66 6.06 -5.07 11.14
C GLN A 66 6.69 -5.22 9.77
N ARG A 67 8.02 -5.24 9.68
CA ARG A 67 8.72 -5.46 8.39
C ARG A 67 8.36 -6.81 7.77
N CYS A 68 8.24 -7.86 8.58
CA CYS A 68 7.81 -9.17 8.11
C CYS A 68 6.38 -9.11 7.52
N ILE A 69 5.47 -8.40 8.19
CA ILE A 69 4.12 -8.17 7.67
C ILE A 69 4.19 -7.44 6.32
N TYR A 70 4.95 -6.37 6.22
CA TYR A 70 5.02 -5.56 4.99
C TYR A 70 5.65 -6.34 3.82
N GLU A 71 6.64 -7.19 4.08
CA GLU A 71 7.19 -8.09 3.07
C GLU A 71 6.15 -9.09 2.56
N ASN A 72 5.34 -9.64 3.47
CA ASN A 72 4.28 -10.57 3.08
C ASN A 72 3.13 -9.89 2.35
N LEU A 73 2.81 -8.64 2.69
CA LEU A 73 1.82 -7.84 1.95
C LEU A 73 2.21 -7.72 0.48
N GLN A 74 3.49 -7.50 0.19
CA GLN A 74 3.98 -7.36 -1.17
C GLN A 74 3.88 -8.64 -2.00
N LYS A 75 3.67 -9.79 -1.35
CA LYS A 75 3.46 -11.08 -2.02
C LYS A 75 2.00 -11.31 -2.43
N ILE A 76 1.07 -10.48 -1.93
CA ILE A 76 -0.34 -10.60 -2.30
C ILE A 76 -0.49 -10.01 -3.70
N ALA A 77 -0.90 -10.85 -4.65
CA ALA A 77 -0.98 -10.45 -6.05
C ALA A 77 -2.05 -9.38 -6.29
N TYR A 78 -1.81 -8.58 -7.31
CA TYR A 78 -2.76 -7.58 -7.79
C TYR A 78 -4.13 -8.22 -8.07
N GLY A 79 -5.18 -7.61 -7.56
CA GLY A 79 -6.55 -8.12 -7.71
C GLY A 79 -6.91 -9.26 -6.76
N GLN A 80 -5.99 -9.66 -5.89
CA GLN A 80 -6.23 -10.71 -4.89
C GLN A 80 -6.50 -10.09 -3.52
N ARG A 81 -7.15 -10.86 -2.66
CA ARG A 81 -7.43 -10.46 -1.27
C ARG A 81 -7.07 -11.61 -0.34
N VAL A 82 -6.59 -11.30 0.85
CA VAL A 82 -6.37 -12.28 1.91
C VAL A 82 -7.00 -11.78 3.21
N THR A 83 -7.32 -12.70 4.11
CA THR A 83 -7.81 -12.34 5.44
C THR A 83 -6.66 -11.99 6.37
N TYR A 84 -6.96 -11.31 7.48
CA TYR A 84 -5.95 -11.05 8.53
C TYR A 84 -5.35 -12.36 9.06
N ALA A 85 -6.17 -13.41 9.21
CA ALA A 85 -5.70 -14.73 9.63
C ALA A 85 -4.71 -15.32 8.62
N ARG A 86 -5.00 -15.19 7.33
CA ARG A 86 -4.09 -15.66 6.27
C ARG A 86 -2.78 -14.88 6.28
N LEU A 87 -2.84 -13.55 6.45
CA LEU A 87 -1.64 -12.72 6.55
C LEU A 87 -0.76 -13.19 7.73
N ALA A 88 -1.37 -13.42 8.90
CA ALA A 88 -0.65 -13.93 10.06
C ALA A 88 0.01 -15.28 9.76
N ALA A 89 -0.71 -16.19 9.12
CA ALA A 89 -0.18 -17.49 8.72
C ALA A 89 1.02 -17.36 7.76
N MET A 90 0.98 -16.41 6.83
CA MET A 90 2.08 -16.14 5.90
C MET A 90 3.37 -15.74 6.63
N THR A 91 3.27 -15.15 7.83
CA THR A 91 4.44 -14.80 8.64
C THR A 91 4.95 -15.96 9.49
N GLY A 92 4.29 -17.11 9.44
CA GLY A 92 4.60 -18.26 10.30
C GLY A 92 4.00 -18.17 11.70
N ARG A 93 3.15 -17.17 11.97
CA ARG A 93 2.52 -16.94 13.28
C ARG A 93 0.98 -16.87 13.13
N PRO A 94 0.31 -18.00 12.87
CA PRO A 94 -1.12 -18.00 12.54
C PRO A 94 -2.03 -17.46 13.66
N LYS A 95 -1.56 -17.47 14.91
CA LYS A 95 -2.32 -16.94 16.03
C LYS A 95 -2.14 -15.41 16.21
N ALA A 96 -1.20 -14.81 15.50
CA ALA A 96 -0.87 -13.38 15.63
C ALA A 96 -1.74 -12.49 14.74
N PHE A 97 -2.99 -12.86 14.47
CA PHE A 97 -3.83 -12.13 13.53
C PHE A 97 -4.19 -10.72 13.98
N ARG A 98 -4.31 -10.48 15.30
CA ARG A 98 -4.53 -9.12 15.83
C ARG A 98 -3.31 -8.23 15.66
N ALA A 99 -2.13 -8.76 15.97
CA ALA A 99 -0.88 -8.05 15.76
C ALA A 99 -0.62 -7.79 14.27
N ALA A 100 -0.97 -8.74 13.41
CA ALA A 100 -0.90 -8.58 11.96
C ALA A 100 -1.83 -7.45 11.49
N GLY A 101 -3.06 -7.40 11.99
CA GLY A 101 -4.01 -6.33 11.69
C GLY A 101 -3.51 -4.97 12.14
N SER A 102 -2.94 -4.89 13.33
CA SER A 102 -2.35 -3.65 13.86
C SER A 102 -1.16 -3.17 13.00
N ALA A 103 -0.27 -4.08 12.62
CA ALA A 103 0.86 -3.75 11.73
C ALA A 103 0.37 -3.31 10.35
N ASN A 104 -0.64 -4.00 9.80
CA ASN A 104 -1.26 -3.63 8.53
C ASN A 104 -1.81 -2.20 8.57
N ALA A 105 -2.47 -1.82 9.66
CA ALA A 105 -3.03 -0.48 9.83
C ALA A 105 -1.96 0.62 9.96
N LYS A 106 -0.74 0.26 10.38
CA LYS A 106 0.38 1.19 10.56
C LYS A 106 1.29 1.30 9.33
N ASN A 107 0.90 0.70 8.21
CA ASN A 107 1.64 0.78 6.97
C ASN A 107 1.84 2.25 6.55
N ARG A 108 3.09 2.66 6.39
CA ARG A 108 3.45 4.03 6.00
C ARG A 108 3.51 4.26 4.50
N ILE A 109 3.43 3.20 3.71
CA ILE A 109 3.55 3.27 2.24
C ILE A 109 2.33 2.60 1.60
N PRO A 110 1.10 3.10 1.91
CA PRO A 110 -0.11 2.49 1.35
C PRO A 110 -0.10 2.51 -0.17
N VAL A 111 -0.93 1.71 -0.80
CA VAL A 111 -1.01 1.46 -2.24
C VAL A 111 0.17 0.64 -2.75
N ILE A 112 1.41 1.08 -2.54
CA ILE A 112 2.63 0.37 -2.99
C ILE A 112 2.84 -0.88 -2.16
N VAL A 113 2.78 -0.75 -0.83
CA VAL A 113 2.68 -1.90 0.10
C VAL A 113 1.18 -2.13 0.32
N PRO A 114 0.60 -3.17 -0.27
CA PRO A 114 -0.84 -3.23 -0.49
C PRO A 114 -1.65 -3.69 0.71
N CYS A 115 -1.67 -2.88 1.78
CA CYS A 115 -2.47 -3.17 2.96
C CYS A 115 -3.98 -3.21 2.67
N HIS A 116 -4.43 -2.59 1.59
CA HIS A 116 -5.83 -2.64 1.15
C HIS A 116 -6.28 -4.04 0.71
N ARG A 117 -5.35 -4.94 0.39
CA ARG A 117 -5.65 -6.33 -0.04
C ARG A 117 -5.92 -7.27 1.13
N VAL A 118 -5.87 -6.77 2.36
CA VAL A 118 -6.17 -7.55 3.56
C VAL A 118 -7.55 -7.18 4.07
N VAL A 119 -8.40 -8.17 4.23
CA VAL A 119 -9.80 -8.00 4.59
C VAL A 119 -10.15 -8.87 5.79
N ALA A 120 -11.27 -8.53 6.47
CA ALA A 120 -11.81 -9.39 7.52
C ALA A 120 -12.48 -10.61 6.89
N SER A 121 -12.61 -11.69 7.67
CA SER A 121 -13.28 -12.92 7.22
C SER A 121 -14.78 -12.71 6.91
N ASN A 122 -15.39 -11.69 7.51
CA ASN A 122 -16.81 -11.39 7.37
C ASN A 122 -17.08 -10.02 6.72
N GLY A 123 -16.09 -9.40 6.09
CA GLY A 123 -16.26 -8.10 5.47
C GLY A 123 -14.95 -7.49 5.00
N LEU A 124 -14.94 -6.18 4.79
CA LEU A 124 -13.78 -5.47 4.25
C LEU A 124 -12.67 -5.21 5.26
N GLY A 125 -12.99 -5.19 6.56
CA GLY A 125 -12.05 -4.73 7.58
C GLY A 125 -11.87 -3.21 7.54
N GLY A 126 -10.83 -2.71 8.20
CA GLY A 126 -10.55 -1.29 8.29
C GLY A 126 -9.56 -0.78 7.25
N TYR A 127 -9.51 0.55 7.12
CA TYR A 127 -8.50 1.25 6.34
C TYR A 127 -8.35 2.66 6.89
N SER A 128 -7.12 3.07 7.19
CA SER A 128 -6.84 4.35 7.84
C SER A 128 -6.44 5.47 6.87
N GLY A 129 -6.09 5.14 5.62
CA GLY A 129 -5.65 6.12 4.64
C GLY A 129 -6.80 6.84 3.94
N GLY A 130 -6.52 8.02 3.39
CA GLY A 130 -7.46 8.78 2.59
C GLY A 130 -8.81 9.01 3.25
N LYS A 131 -9.87 8.56 2.60
CA LYS A 131 -11.25 8.62 3.10
C LYS A 131 -11.67 7.30 3.79
N GLY A 132 -10.71 6.60 4.38
CA GLY A 132 -10.96 5.36 5.10
C GLY A 132 -11.50 4.26 4.20
N LEU A 133 -12.61 3.65 4.60
CA LEU A 133 -13.20 2.51 3.90
C LEU A 133 -13.55 2.82 2.44
N ALA A 134 -13.98 4.04 2.13
CA ALA A 134 -14.27 4.45 0.75
C ALA A 134 -13.02 4.34 -0.14
N THR A 135 -11.86 4.73 0.38
CA THR A 135 -10.58 4.60 -0.35
C THR A 135 -10.21 3.13 -0.56
N LYS A 136 -10.38 2.29 0.46
CA LYS A 136 -10.14 0.84 0.36
C LYS A 136 -11.03 0.21 -0.72
N ILE A 137 -12.30 0.53 -0.71
CA ILE A 137 -13.27 0.03 -1.72
C ILE A 137 -12.81 0.46 -3.11
N TRP A 138 -12.43 1.72 -3.29
CA TRP A 138 -11.96 2.23 -4.57
C TRP A 138 -10.77 1.42 -5.09
N LEU A 139 -9.77 1.19 -4.24
CA LEU A 139 -8.57 0.44 -4.61
C LEU A 139 -8.89 -1.01 -4.98
N LEU A 140 -9.73 -1.67 -4.19
CA LEU A 140 -10.11 -3.06 -4.46
C LEU A 140 -10.92 -3.20 -5.76
N GLU A 141 -11.86 -2.29 -6.01
CA GLU A 141 -12.65 -2.28 -7.24
C GLU A 141 -11.78 -1.96 -8.46
N HIS A 142 -10.86 -1.02 -8.33
CA HIS A 142 -9.90 -0.68 -9.38
C HIS A 142 -9.06 -1.90 -9.78
N GLU A 143 -8.51 -2.60 -8.81
CA GLU A 143 -7.72 -3.80 -9.08
C GLU A 143 -8.56 -4.93 -9.65
N ALA A 144 -9.79 -5.09 -9.18
CA ALA A 144 -10.71 -6.09 -9.73
C ALA A 144 -11.04 -5.82 -11.20
N LYS A 145 -11.17 -4.55 -11.57
CA LYS A 145 -11.44 -4.13 -12.95
C LYS A 145 -10.28 -4.43 -13.90
N TYR A 146 -9.04 -4.25 -13.46
CA TYR A 146 -7.85 -4.32 -14.31
C TYR A 146 -6.97 -5.55 -14.08
N LYS A 147 -7.41 -6.54 -13.31
CA LYS A 147 -6.56 -7.68 -12.96
C LYS A 147 -6.17 -8.59 -14.11
N ASP A 148 -6.88 -8.55 -15.20
CA ASP A 148 -6.62 -9.35 -16.42
C ASP A 148 -6.17 -8.50 -17.59
#